data_2914953155bf687f5823fe2a068adce9
#
_entry.id   2914953155bf687f5823fe2a068adce9
#
_cell.length_a   1.000
_cell.length_b   1.000
_cell.length_c   1.000
_cell.angle_alpha   90.00
_cell.angle_beta   90.00
_cell.angle_gamma   90.00
#
_symmetry.space_group_name_H-M   'P 1'
#
loop_
_entity.id
_entity.type
_entity.pdbx_description
1 polymer ?
#
loop_
_entity_poly.entity_id
_entity_poly.type
_entity_poly.pdbx_seq_one_letter_code
_entity_poly.pdbx_strand_id
1 'polypeptide(L)'
;KVIDMINGIEWGELSEDVKGDIYESLLERIAQDTKSGAGQYFTPRALIKTIVKCVNPVIGKTVVDPCCGSGGFLLAAKSYMEQQNPTGEDENKLKDATFYGNEIVPSTYRLCLMNLLLHGISEFGGVPPIKCVDSLASQPSATDLCDYVLTNPPFGKKSSTIIEVIEKDEETGEETIKLKKEKDNYVRNDFIAITSNKQLNFVQHIKSLLKVGGTAAVVLPDNVLFEGGSGETIRKNLLNSCDLHTILRLQAYSIDRG
;
A
#
# COMPACT_ATOMS: atom_id res chain seq x y z
N LYS A 1 -9.92 -35.34 -7.26
CA LYS A 1 -9.36 -35.30 -5.87
C LYS A 1 -9.40 -33.90 -5.28
N VAL A 2 -8.79 -32.83 -5.90
CA VAL A 2 -8.84 -31.43 -5.38
C VAL A 2 -10.29 -30.91 -5.46
N ILE A 3 -10.95 -31.06 -6.60
CA ILE A 3 -12.35 -30.66 -6.81
C ILE A 3 -13.28 -31.37 -5.80
N ASP A 4 -13.07 -32.65 -5.55
CA ASP A 4 -13.88 -33.44 -4.60
C ASP A 4 -13.68 -32.94 -3.16
N MET A 5 -12.43 -32.52 -2.80
CA MET A 5 -12.15 -31.93 -1.50
C MET A 5 -12.82 -30.55 -1.33
N ILE A 6 -12.81 -29.72 -2.38
CA ILE A 6 -13.45 -28.40 -2.38
C ILE A 6 -14.98 -28.56 -2.29
N ASN A 7 -15.55 -29.48 -3.07
CA ASN A 7 -16.99 -29.75 -3.05
C ASN A 7 -17.48 -30.42 -1.76
N GLY A 8 -16.60 -31.04 -0.99
CA GLY A 8 -16.92 -31.64 0.31
C GLY A 8 -16.96 -30.64 1.48
N ILE A 9 -16.67 -29.37 1.23
CA ILE A 9 -16.72 -28.30 2.24
C ILE A 9 -18.03 -27.54 2.08
N GLU A 10 -18.82 -27.46 3.15
CA GLU A 10 -20.02 -26.63 3.21
C GLU A 10 -19.64 -25.16 3.39
N TRP A 11 -19.20 -24.52 2.30
CA TRP A 11 -18.72 -23.14 2.30
C TRP A 11 -19.72 -22.13 2.86
N GLY A 12 -21.01 -22.42 2.75
CA GLY A 12 -22.09 -21.57 3.28
C GLY A 12 -22.13 -21.53 4.81
N GLU A 13 -21.69 -22.59 5.48
CA GLU A 13 -21.70 -22.71 6.93
C GLU A 13 -20.45 -22.14 7.62
N LEU A 14 -19.38 -21.88 6.84
CA LEU A 14 -18.18 -21.25 7.37
C LEU A 14 -18.43 -19.78 7.68
N SER A 15 -17.98 -19.34 8.86
CA SER A 15 -17.97 -17.90 9.20
C SER A 15 -17.10 -17.11 8.23
N GLU A 16 -17.37 -15.80 8.12
CA GLU A 16 -16.56 -14.90 7.29
C GLU A 16 -15.09 -14.90 7.72
N ASP A 17 -14.81 -14.93 9.02
CA ASP A 17 -13.46 -15.00 9.58
C ASP A 17 -12.70 -16.23 9.09
N VAL A 18 -13.33 -17.43 9.10
CA VAL A 18 -12.68 -18.66 8.64
C VAL A 18 -12.40 -18.62 7.14
N LYS A 19 -13.32 -18.08 6.33
CA LYS A 19 -13.12 -17.89 4.89
C LYS A 19 -11.97 -16.91 4.63
N GLY A 20 -11.92 -15.83 5.39
CA GLY A 20 -10.86 -14.83 5.33
C GLY A 20 -9.49 -15.42 5.69
N ASP A 21 -9.38 -16.15 6.79
CA ASP A 21 -8.14 -16.79 7.23
C ASP A 21 -7.59 -17.81 6.22
N ILE A 22 -8.47 -18.61 5.62
CA ILE A 22 -8.10 -19.55 4.54
C ILE A 22 -7.53 -18.77 3.34
N TYR A 23 -8.21 -17.70 2.93
CA TYR A 23 -7.79 -16.88 1.81
C TYR A 23 -6.45 -16.18 2.06
N GLU A 24 -6.26 -15.61 3.24
CA GLU A 24 -4.98 -15.00 3.63
C GLU A 24 -3.83 -16.02 3.65
N SER A 25 -4.07 -17.24 4.15
CA SER A 25 -3.07 -18.31 4.13
C SER A 25 -2.65 -18.69 2.71
N LEU A 26 -3.59 -18.66 1.75
CA LEU A 26 -3.30 -18.85 0.33
C LEU A 26 -2.46 -17.72 -0.24
N LEU A 27 -2.78 -16.47 0.08
CA LEU A 27 -2.01 -15.29 -0.35
C LEU A 27 -0.57 -15.33 0.16
N GLU A 28 -0.37 -15.73 1.42
CA GLU A 28 0.98 -15.91 2.00
C GLU A 28 1.80 -16.96 1.25
N ARG A 29 1.20 -18.11 0.91
CA ARG A 29 1.87 -19.14 0.12
C ARG A 29 2.22 -18.67 -1.28
N ILE A 30 1.30 -18.00 -1.97
CA ILE A 30 1.54 -17.43 -3.30
C ILE A 30 2.68 -16.41 -3.24
N ALA A 31 2.74 -15.58 -2.21
CA ALA A 31 3.80 -14.59 -2.03
C ALA A 31 5.17 -15.23 -1.78
N GLN A 32 5.22 -16.36 -1.05
CA GLN A 32 6.46 -17.13 -0.79
C GLN A 32 6.94 -17.88 -2.05
N ASP A 33 6.02 -18.43 -2.83
CA ASP A 33 6.34 -19.21 -4.04
C ASP A 33 6.78 -18.31 -5.21
N THR A 34 6.35 -17.05 -5.24
CA THR A 34 6.71 -16.11 -6.30
C THR A 34 8.12 -15.54 -6.09
N LYS A 35 9.14 -16.39 -6.25
CA LYS A 35 10.57 -16.00 -6.21
C LYS A 35 11.01 -15.10 -7.36
N SER A 36 10.11 -14.70 -8.25
CA SER A 36 10.44 -13.91 -9.45
C SER A 36 9.99 -12.47 -9.34
N GLY A 37 10.91 -11.60 -8.96
CA GLY A 37 11.18 -10.35 -9.68
C GLY A 37 10.19 -9.19 -9.67
N ALA A 38 9.01 -9.31 -9.16
CA ALA A 38 8.06 -8.22 -9.09
C ALA A 38 7.97 -7.71 -7.64
N GLY A 39 8.95 -7.00 -7.15
CA GLY A 39 9.05 -6.13 -5.97
C GLY A 39 7.88 -5.96 -4.97
N GLN A 40 6.95 -6.89 -4.92
CA GLN A 40 5.84 -6.91 -3.99
C GLN A 40 6.31 -7.63 -2.72
N TYR A 41 6.83 -6.85 -1.79
CA TYR A 41 7.19 -7.36 -0.49
C TYR A 41 5.93 -7.53 0.35
N PHE A 42 5.62 -8.78 0.68
CA PHE A 42 4.59 -9.09 1.66
C PHE A 42 5.09 -8.60 3.05
N THR A 43 4.32 -7.73 3.67
CA THR A 43 4.66 -7.23 5.00
C THR A 43 4.29 -8.27 6.05
N PRO A 44 5.23 -8.75 6.91
CA PRO A 44 4.92 -9.74 7.93
C PRO A 44 3.78 -9.29 8.85
N ARG A 45 2.82 -10.18 9.10
CA ARG A 45 1.64 -9.88 9.94
C ARG A 45 1.99 -9.39 11.33
N ALA A 46 3.04 -9.94 11.95
CA ALA A 46 3.51 -9.50 13.26
C ALA A 46 3.93 -8.04 13.25
N LEU A 47 4.60 -7.60 12.17
CA LEU A 47 5.00 -6.20 11.98
C LEU A 47 3.77 -5.31 11.78
N ILE A 48 2.84 -5.71 10.91
CA ILE A 48 1.60 -4.96 10.66
C ILE A 48 0.82 -4.76 11.98
N LYS A 49 0.57 -5.84 12.73
CA LYS A 49 -0.14 -5.79 14.01
C LYS A 49 0.57 -4.89 15.03
N THR A 50 1.89 -4.91 15.07
CA THR A 50 2.68 -4.04 15.97
C THR A 50 2.53 -2.58 15.57
N ILE A 51 2.64 -2.26 14.29
CA ILE A 51 2.47 -0.90 13.77
C ILE A 51 1.06 -0.37 14.09
N VAL A 52 0.02 -1.17 13.82
CA VAL A 52 -1.37 -0.78 14.11
C VAL A 52 -1.56 -0.51 15.61
N LYS A 53 -1.01 -1.34 16.49
CA LYS A 53 -1.06 -1.10 17.94
C LYS A 53 -0.35 0.18 18.36
N CYS A 54 0.78 0.51 17.74
CA CYS A 54 1.51 1.75 18.04
C CYS A 54 0.75 3.00 17.59
N VAL A 55 0.08 2.92 16.42
CA VAL A 55 -0.72 4.03 15.88
C VAL A 55 -2.04 4.19 16.63
N ASN A 56 -2.58 3.09 17.16
CA ASN A 56 -3.82 3.08 17.93
C ASN A 56 -5.00 3.75 17.19
N PRO A 57 -5.36 3.30 15.98
CA PRO A 57 -6.45 3.90 15.24
C PRO A 57 -7.78 3.72 15.99
N VAL A 58 -8.61 4.78 16.01
CA VAL A 58 -9.88 4.80 16.74
C VAL A 58 -11.07 4.79 15.81
N ILE A 59 -12.18 4.20 16.25
CA ILE A 59 -13.45 4.13 15.53
C ILE A 59 -13.93 5.54 15.16
N GLY A 60 -14.57 5.67 13.98
CA GLY A 60 -15.05 6.95 13.46
C GLY A 60 -14.00 7.77 12.72
N LYS A 61 -12.78 7.27 12.60
CA LYS A 61 -11.67 7.86 11.87
C LYS A 61 -11.33 7.05 10.62
N THR A 62 -10.84 7.71 9.57
CA THR A 62 -10.51 7.08 8.30
C THR A 62 -9.07 6.57 8.25
N VAL A 63 -8.88 5.40 7.65
CA VAL A 63 -7.57 4.75 7.45
C VAL A 63 -7.34 4.57 5.95
N VAL A 64 -6.18 5.01 5.47
CA VAL A 64 -5.79 4.88 4.07
C VAL A 64 -4.47 4.13 3.94
N ASP A 65 -4.41 3.20 2.98
CA ASP A 65 -3.17 2.61 2.49
C ASP A 65 -2.98 2.92 1.00
N PRO A 66 -2.09 3.87 0.64
CA PRO A 66 -1.85 4.22 -0.76
C PRO A 66 -1.10 3.15 -1.57
N CYS A 67 -0.68 2.05 -0.95
CA CYS A 67 0.00 0.91 -1.59
C CYS A 67 -0.49 -0.39 -0.98
N CYS A 68 -1.81 -0.62 -0.99
CA CYS A 68 -2.45 -1.58 -0.11
C CYS A 68 -2.08 -3.05 -0.36
N GLY A 69 -1.48 -3.39 -1.51
CA GLY A 69 -1.11 -4.77 -1.80
C GLY A 69 -2.31 -5.70 -1.64
N SER A 70 -2.23 -6.67 -0.74
CA SER A 70 -3.34 -7.56 -0.39
C SER A 70 -4.31 -7.01 0.67
N GLY A 71 -4.13 -5.78 1.15
CA GLY A 71 -4.99 -5.14 2.15
C GLY A 71 -4.60 -5.39 3.61
N GLY A 72 -3.44 -5.95 3.87
CA GLY A 72 -3.04 -6.41 5.20
C GLY A 72 -3.09 -5.33 6.29
N PHE A 73 -2.70 -4.08 6.01
CA PHE A 73 -2.79 -2.97 6.97
C PHE A 73 -4.24 -2.59 7.27
N LEU A 74 -5.10 -2.56 6.25
CA LEU A 74 -6.51 -2.22 6.41
C LEU A 74 -7.25 -3.25 7.25
N LEU A 75 -7.00 -4.55 6.98
CA LEU A 75 -7.57 -5.65 7.77
C LEU A 75 -7.10 -5.64 9.22
N ALA A 76 -5.81 -5.42 9.44
CA ALA A 76 -5.28 -5.34 10.81
C ALA A 76 -5.84 -4.13 11.58
N ALA A 77 -6.04 -2.99 10.89
CA ALA A 77 -6.67 -1.82 11.50
C ALA A 77 -8.14 -2.09 11.83
N LYS A 78 -8.90 -2.76 10.95
CA LYS A 78 -10.29 -3.19 11.21
C LYS A 78 -10.34 -4.08 12.45
N SER A 79 -9.57 -5.17 12.44
CA SER A 79 -9.53 -6.11 13.57
C SER A 79 -9.12 -5.44 14.89
N TYR A 80 -8.26 -4.42 14.84
CA TYR A 80 -7.89 -3.63 16.02
C TYR A 80 -9.05 -2.73 16.50
N MET A 81 -9.76 -2.06 15.58
CA MET A 81 -10.90 -1.21 15.92
C MET A 81 -12.09 -2.01 16.44
N GLU A 82 -12.34 -3.22 15.92
CA GLU A 82 -13.39 -4.14 16.41
C GLU A 82 -13.22 -4.51 17.88
N GLN A 83 -12.00 -4.52 18.38
CA GLN A 83 -11.73 -4.77 19.81
C GLN A 83 -12.10 -3.58 20.72
N GLN A 84 -12.48 -2.43 20.15
CA GLN A 84 -12.89 -1.23 20.90
C GLN A 84 -14.39 -1.23 21.28
N ASN A 85 -15.08 -2.36 21.12
CA ASN A 85 -16.51 -2.54 21.40
C ASN A 85 -17.41 -1.59 20.55
N PRO A 86 -17.39 -1.72 19.22
CA PRO A 86 -18.17 -0.89 18.32
C PRO A 86 -19.67 -1.02 18.60
N THR A 87 -20.41 0.06 18.42
CA THR A 87 -21.88 0.05 18.38
C THR A 87 -22.35 -0.36 16.97
N GLY A 88 -23.64 -0.66 16.76
CA GLY A 88 -24.12 -1.04 15.44
C GLY A 88 -23.91 0.05 14.37
N GLU A 89 -23.90 1.34 14.74
CA GLU A 89 -23.54 2.44 13.84
C GLU A 89 -22.04 2.41 13.49
N ASP A 90 -21.20 2.09 14.47
CA ASP A 90 -19.77 1.97 14.28
C ASP A 90 -19.40 0.76 13.39
N GLU A 91 -20.11 -0.35 13.53
CA GLU A 91 -19.95 -1.54 12.67
C GLU A 91 -20.24 -1.19 11.21
N ASN A 92 -21.30 -0.42 10.93
CA ASN A 92 -21.60 0.05 9.58
C ASN A 92 -20.49 0.99 9.05
N LYS A 93 -19.95 1.87 9.88
CA LYS A 93 -18.82 2.74 9.49
C LYS A 93 -17.56 1.94 9.20
N LEU A 94 -17.25 0.94 10.04
CA LEU A 94 -16.10 0.04 9.83
C LEU A 94 -16.25 -0.75 8.52
N LYS A 95 -17.47 -1.10 8.14
CA LYS A 95 -17.74 -1.80 6.88
C LYS A 95 -17.54 -0.88 5.67
N ASP A 96 -18.14 0.31 5.65
CA ASP A 96 -18.36 1.05 4.40
C ASP A 96 -17.65 2.42 4.32
N ALA A 97 -17.17 2.98 5.44
CA ALA A 97 -16.74 4.37 5.51
C ALA A 97 -15.40 4.62 6.24
N THR A 98 -14.65 3.59 6.56
CA THR A 98 -13.42 3.72 7.36
C THR A 98 -12.16 3.44 6.55
N PHE A 99 -12.17 2.43 5.68
CA PHE A 99 -10.97 1.91 5.04
C PHE A 99 -10.93 2.22 3.56
N TYR A 100 -9.83 2.83 3.10
CA TYR A 100 -9.61 3.19 1.70
C TYR A 100 -8.18 2.91 1.29
N GLY A 101 -7.93 2.77 -0.02
CA GLY A 101 -6.58 2.60 -0.50
C GLY A 101 -6.46 2.57 -2.02
N ASN A 102 -5.22 2.43 -2.46
CA ASN A 102 -4.87 2.31 -3.87
C ASN A 102 -3.94 1.12 -4.10
N GLU A 103 -4.11 0.44 -5.22
CA GLU A 103 -3.20 -0.59 -5.70
C GLU A 103 -3.04 -0.45 -7.21
N ILE A 104 -1.80 -0.32 -7.68
CA ILE A 104 -1.52 -0.08 -9.09
C ILE A 104 -1.59 -1.35 -9.95
N VAL A 105 -1.34 -2.52 -9.35
CA VAL A 105 -1.30 -3.80 -10.07
C VAL A 105 -2.69 -4.43 -10.12
N PRO A 106 -3.32 -4.56 -11.32
CA PRO A 106 -4.71 -5.02 -11.42
C PRO A 106 -4.98 -6.42 -10.84
N SER A 107 -4.02 -7.34 -10.89
CA SER A 107 -4.16 -8.65 -10.27
C SER A 107 -4.18 -8.57 -8.75
N THR A 108 -3.26 -7.80 -8.16
CA THR A 108 -3.17 -7.57 -6.72
C THR A 108 -4.38 -6.78 -6.21
N TYR A 109 -4.84 -5.78 -6.97
CA TYR A 109 -6.08 -5.04 -6.69
C TYR A 109 -7.29 -5.98 -6.53
N ARG A 110 -7.48 -6.95 -7.46
CA ARG A 110 -8.56 -7.93 -7.37
C ARG A 110 -8.42 -8.83 -6.13
N LEU A 111 -7.20 -9.27 -5.83
CA LEU A 111 -6.94 -10.05 -4.61
C LEU A 111 -7.23 -9.24 -3.35
N CYS A 112 -6.85 -7.96 -3.32
CA CYS A 112 -7.15 -7.06 -2.23
C CYS A 112 -8.66 -6.92 -2.00
N LEU A 113 -9.43 -6.61 -3.06
CA LEU A 113 -10.87 -6.47 -2.96
C LEU A 113 -11.55 -7.74 -2.41
N MET A 114 -11.13 -8.91 -2.90
CA MET A 114 -11.66 -10.18 -2.41
C MET A 114 -11.32 -10.36 -0.92
N ASN A 115 -10.09 -10.04 -0.53
CA ASN A 115 -9.64 -10.16 0.86
C ASN A 115 -10.45 -9.25 1.79
N LEU A 116 -10.64 -7.98 1.41
CA LEU A 116 -11.43 -7.03 2.18
C LEU A 116 -12.88 -7.46 2.31
N LEU A 117 -13.49 -7.93 1.21
CA LEU A 117 -14.86 -8.42 1.19
C LEU A 117 -15.06 -9.62 2.12
N LEU A 118 -14.14 -10.60 2.09
CA LEU A 118 -14.19 -11.80 2.95
C LEU A 118 -14.04 -11.48 4.44
N HIS A 119 -13.50 -10.30 4.76
CA HIS A 119 -13.37 -9.80 6.13
C HIS A 119 -14.39 -8.69 6.45
N GLY A 120 -15.48 -8.61 5.69
CA GLY A 120 -16.58 -7.67 5.96
C GLY A 120 -16.22 -6.19 5.79
N ILE A 121 -15.26 -5.85 4.92
CA ILE A 121 -15.05 -4.48 4.43
C ILE A 121 -15.71 -4.37 3.06
N SER A 122 -16.71 -3.49 2.94
CA SER A 122 -17.57 -3.35 1.77
C SER A 122 -18.51 -4.55 1.56
N GLU A 123 -19.33 -4.51 0.51
CA GLU A 123 -20.25 -5.56 0.11
C GLU A 123 -20.29 -5.73 -1.40
N PHE A 124 -20.83 -6.86 -1.86
CA PHE A 124 -21.03 -7.11 -3.28
C PHE A 124 -21.96 -6.06 -3.92
N GLY A 125 -21.47 -5.42 -4.97
CA GLY A 125 -22.22 -4.35 -5.67
C GLY A 125 -22.11 -2.97 -5.01
N GLY A 126 -21.44 -2.86 -3.87
CA GLY A 126 -21.11 -1.58 -3.23
C GLY A 126 -19.98 -0.82 -3.94
N VAL A 127 -19.66 0.37 -3.43
CA VAL A 127 -18.50 1.15 -3.92
C VAL A 127 -17.22 0.50 -3.43
N PRO A 128 -16.30 0.12 -4.34
CA PRO A 128 -15.04 -0.47 -3.92
C PRO A 128 -14.23 0.48 -3.03
N PRO A 129 -13.72 0.02 -1.86
CA PRO A 129 -12.92 0.86 -0.97
C PRO A 129 -11.52 1.12 -1.52
N ILE A 130 -11.08 0.31 -2.48
CA ILE A 130 -9.76 0.41 -3.11
C ILE A 130 -9.92 0.85 -4.56
N LYS A 131 -9.01 1.72 -5.02
CA LYS A 131 -8.92 2.15 -6.43
C LYS A 131 -7.73 1.49 -7.12
N CYS A 132 -7.92 1.07 -8.38
CA CYS A 132 -6.81 0.54 -9.20
C CYS A 132 -6.11 1.70 -9.92
N VAL A 133 -5.24 2.43 -9.22
CA VAL A 133 -4.59 3.64 -9.73
C VAL A 133 -3.16 3.78 -9.18
N ASP A 134 -2.35 4.59 -9.87
CA ASP A 134 -1.06 5.05 -9.34
C ASP A 134 -1.30 6.19 -8.33
N SER A 135 -0.99 5.94 -7.07
CA SER A 135 -1.13 6.91 -5.98
C SER A 135 -0.29 8.18 -6.16
N LEU A 136 0.81 8.08 -6.90
CA LEU A 136 1.69 9.23 -7.14
C LEU A 136 1.23 10.08 -8.32
N ALA A 137 0.34 9.58 -9.18
CA ALA A 137 -0.04 10.25 -10.42
C ALA A 137 -0.74 11.60 -10.21
N SER A 138 -1.46 11.76 -9.11
CA SER A 138 -2.22 12.99 -8.83
C SER A 138 -2.10 13.43 -7.36
N GLN A 139 -2.29 14.71 -7.16
CA GLN A 139 -2.42 15.31 -5.82
C GLN A 139 -3.74 14.86 -5.18
N PRO A 140 -3.76 14.54 -3.87
CA PRO A 140 -4.99 14.26 -3.15
C PRO A 140 -5.96 15.45 -3.19
N SER A 141 -7.23 15.16 -3.35
CA SER A 141 -8.32 16.12 -3.18
C SER A 141 -8.70 16.25 -1.69
N ALA A 142 -9.54 17.22 -1.35
CA ALA A 142 -10.01 17.39 0.02
C ALA A 142 -10.78 16.16 0.55
N THR A 143 -11.39 15.38 -0.33
CA THR A 143 -12.13 14.16 0.02
C THR A 143 -11.22 12.94 0.20
N ASP A 144 -9.98 13.00 -0.26
CA ASP A 144 -9.00 11.93 -0.08
C ASP A 144 -8.21 12.06 1.25
N LEU A 145 -8.38 13.17 1.97
CA LEU A 145 -7.70 13.39 3.24
C LEU A 145 -8.20 12.43 4.33
N CYS A 146 -7.27 11.85 5.07
CA CYS A 146 -7.55 10.82 6.07
C CYS A 146 -6.94 11.13 7.44
N ASP A 147 -7.45 10.43 8.46
CA ASP A 147 -6.94 10.54 9.82
C ASP A 147 -5.70 9.67 10.04
N TYR A 148 -5.62 8.51 9.39
CA TYR A 148 -4.50 7.58 9.48
C TYR A 148 -4.01 7.12 8.11
N VAL A 149 -2.69 7.07 7.94
CA VAL A 149 -2.03 6.39 6.83
C VAL A 149 -1.18 5.25 7.37
N LEU A 150 -1.45 4.03 6.93
CA LEU A 150 -0.70 2.83 7.30
C LEU A 150 -0.24 2.16 6.02
N THR A 151 1.05 2.09 5.75
CA THR A 151 1.50 1.63 4.43
C THR A 151 2.92 1.10 4.42
N ASN A 152 3.19 0.19 3.47
CA ASN A 152 4.51 -0.27 3.08
C ASN A 152 4.72 0.00 1.58
N PRO A 153 5.18 1.19 1.19
CA PRO A 153 5.41 1.52 -0.20
C PRO A 153 6.43 0.60 -0.87
N PRO A 154 6.34 0.37 -2.20
CA PRO A 154 7.24 -0.52 -2.90
C PRO A 154 8.70 -0.04 -2.80
N PHE A 155 9.61 -0.96 -2.46
CA PHE A 155 11.05 -0.69 -2.42
C PHE A 155 11.64 -0.82 -3.82
N GLY A 156 11.91 0.29 -4.48
CA GLY A 156 12.48 0.28 -5.83
C GLY A 156 13.28 1.53 -6.12
N LYS A 157 14.38 1.34 -6.83
CA LYS A 157 15.20 2.45 -7.33
C LYS A 157 14.51 3.06 -8.53
N LYS A 158 14.09 4.31 -8.46
CA LYS A 158 13.65 5.20 -9.55
C LYS A 158 12.43 4.69 -10.35
N SER A 159 11.44 5.53 -10.45
CA SER A 159 10.41 5.41 -11.48
C SER A 159 11.06 5.46 -12.85
N SER A 160 10.73 4.54 -13.72
CA SER A 160 11.11 4.63 -15.11
C SER A 160 10.02 3.98 -15.96
N THR A 161 9.50 4.71 -16.91
CA THR A 161 8.62 4.17 -17.95
C THR A 161 9.48 3.74 -19.13
N ILE A 162 9.13 2.61 -19.74
CA ILE A 162 9.72 2.20 -21.00
C ILE A 162 8.89 2.88 -22.09
N ILE A 163 9.51 3.80 -22.79
CA ILE A 163 8.90 4.46 -23.95
C ILE A 163 9.51 3.91 -25.25
N GLU A 164 8.67 3.74 -26.24
CA GLU A 164 9.11 3.46 -27.60
C GLU A 164 9.58 4.79 -28.21
N VAL A 165 10.85 4.85 -28.57
CA VAL A 165 11.43 6.00 -29.27
C VAL A 165 11.78 5.55 -30.68
N ILE A 166 11.23 6.23 -31.68
CA ILE A 166 11.59 6.03 -33.06
C ILE A 166 12.89 6.81 -33.31
N GLU A 167 13.99 6.08 -33.49
CA GLU A 167 15.26 6.67 -33.96
C GLU A 167 15.38 6.48 -35.44
N LYS A 168 15.63 7.58 -36.15
CA LYS A 168 15.89 7.58 -37.58
C LYS A 168 17.39 7.60 -37.80
N ASP A 169 17.90 6.63 -38.53
CA ASP A 169 19.28 6.59 -38.92
C ASP A 169 19.56 7.72 -39.94
N GLU A 170 20.52 8.58 -39.63
CA GLU A 170 20.82 9.77 -40.43
C GLU A 170 21.44 9.42 -41.79
N GLU A 171 22.07 8.26 -41.97
CA GLU A 171 22.72 7.86 -43.22
C GLU A 171 21.80 7.03 -44.14
N THR A 172 21.00 6.12 -43.53
CA THR A 172 20.15 5.19 -44.28
C THR A 172 18.69 5.63 -44.36
N GLY A 173 18.25 6.54 -43.46
CA GLY A 173 16.87 6.98 -43.34
C GLY A 173 15.92 5.94 -42.75
N GLU A 174 16.44 4.79 -42.31
CA GLU A 174 15.63 3.73 -41.69
C GLU A 174 15.18 4.11 -40.29
N GLU A 175 13.90 3.88 -39.98
CA GLU A 175 13.31 4.09 -38.68
C GLU A 175 13.38 2.80 -37.85
N THR A 176 14.08 2.86 -36.71
CA THR A 176 14.13 1.75 -35.77
C THR A 176 13.44 2.13 -34.45
N ILE A 177 12.58 1.24 -33.95
CA ILE A 177 11.93 1.41 -32.65
C ILE A 177 12.90 0.91 -31.59
N LYS A 178 13.36 1.84 -30.74
CA LYS A 178 14.15 1.49 -29.55
C LYS A 178 13.37 1.74 -28.27
N LEU A 179 13.46 0.77 -27.35
CA LEU A 179 12.90 0.90 -26.01
C LEU A 179 13.87 1.73 -25.14
N LYS A 180 13.46 2.93 -24.76
CA LYS A 180 14.23 3.81 -23.89
C LYS A 180 13.57 3.88 -22.50
N LYS A 181 14.38 3.71 -21.46
CA LYS A 181 13.92 3.97 -20.09
C LYS A 181 14.01 5.47 -19.81
N GLU A 182 12.85 6.10 -19.68
CA GLU A 182 12.77 7.48 -19.20
C GLU A 182 12.52 7.49 -17.70
N LYS A 183 13.19 8.42 -16.99
CA LYS A 183 12.98 8.59 -15.54
C LYS A 183 11.67 9.33 -15.32
N ASP A 184 10.72 8.70 -14.66
CA ASP A 184 9.49 9.37 -14.28
C ASP A 184 9.78 10.28 -13.08
N ASN A 185 9.67 11.58 -13.30
CA ASN A 185 9.65 12.55 -12.23
C ASN A 185 8.19 12.95 -12.01
N TYR A 186 7.66 12.67 -10.83
CA TYR A 186 6.34 13.16 -10.46
C TYR A 186 6.45 14.65 -10.12
N VAL A 187 5.88 15.50 -10.99
CA VAL A 187 5.80 16.94 -10.77
C VAL A 187 4.42 17.25 -10.22
N ARG A 188 4.35 17.57 -8.93
CA ARG A 188 3.11 17.86 -8.22
C ARG A 188 3.27 19.13 -7.39
N ASN A 189 2.20 19.91 -7.27
CA ASN A 189 2.23 21.19 -6.52
C ASN A 189 2.32 21.00 -5.00
N ASP A 190 1.88 19.84 -4.50
CA ASP A 190 1.95 19.47 -3.09
C ASP A 190 3.29 18.81 -2.69
N PHE A 191 4.15 18.50 -3.68
CA PHE A 191 5.50 17.99 -3.42
C PHE A 191 6.49 19.12 -3.19
N ILE A 192 7.33 18.95 -2.18
CA ILE A 192 8.34 19.93 -1.76
C ILE A 192 9.59 19.83 -2.65
N ALA A 193 9.90 18.62 -3.11
CA ALA A 193 11.05 18.36 -3.95
C ALA A 193 10.71 17.41 -5.09
N ILE A 194 11.20 17.72 -6.29
CA ILE A 194 11.08 16.84 -7.46
C ILE A 194 12.18 15.80 -7.36
N THR A 195 11.81 14.54 -7.41
CA THR A 195 12.75 13.41 -7.39
C THR A 195 12.19 12.21 -8.16
N SER A 196 13.07 11.40 -8.73
CA SER A 196 12.72 10.10 -9.31
C SER A 196 12.73 8.96 -8.28
N ASN A 197 13.09 9.25 -7.02
CA ASN A 197 13.06 8.26 -5.95
C ASN A 197 11.62 8.03 -5.48
N LYS A 198 11.06 6.86 -5.81
CA LYS A 198 9.67 6.51 -5.43
C LYS A 198 9.42 6.59 -3.94
N GLN A 199 10.34 6.14 -3.11
CA GLN A 199 10.17 6.13 -1.65
C GLN A 199 10.04 7.57 -1.11
N LEU A 200 10.88 8.50 -1.60
CA LEU A 200 10.77 9.91 -1.24
C LEU A 200 9.46 10.54 -1.76
N ASN A 201 8.99 10.14 -2.93
CA ASN A 201 7.70 10.59 -3.45
C ASN A 201 6.54 10.06 -2.61
N PHE A 202 6.60 8.79 -2.15
CA PHE A 202 5.59 8.26 -1.22
C PHE A 202 5.61 8.99 0.12
N VAL A 203 6.77 9.33 0.66
CA VAL A 203 6.86 10.12 1.90
C VAL A 203 6.14 11.46 1.76
N GLN A 204 6.33 12.17 0.64
CA GLN A 204 5.63 13.42 0.36
C GLN A 204 4.12 13.21 0.17
N HIS A 205 3.75 12.18 -0.58
CA HIS A 205 2.35 11.83 -0.82
C HIS A 205 1.59 11.49 0.46
N ILE A 206 2.20 10.68 1.34
CA ILE A 206 1.63 10.33 2.65
C ILE A 206 1.36 11.58 3.48
N LYS A 207 2.30 12.52 3.51
CA LYS A 207 2.09 13.81 4.17
C LYS A 207 0.89 14.56 3.58
N SER A 208 0.76 14.56 2.25
CA SER A 208 -0.35 15.24 1.56
C SER A 208 -1.72 14.57 1.78
N LEU A 209 -1.75 13.29 2.13
CA LEU A 209 -2.98 12.56 2.46
C LEU A 209 -3.49 12.84 3.88
N LEU A 210 -2.61 13.25 4.79
CA LEU A 210 -3.00 13.43 6.18
C LEU A 210 -3.81 14.71 6.39
N LYS A 211 -4.91 14.58 7.14
CA LYS A 211 -5.56 15.73 7.79
C LYS A 211 -4.61 16.37 8.80
N VAL A 212 -4.85 17.61 9.16
CA VAL A 212 -4.15 18.25 10.28
C VAL A 212 -4.40 17.44 11.56
N GLY A 213 -3.35 17.03 12.24
CA GLY A 213 -3.42 16.14 13.40
C GLY A 213 -3.57 14.66 13.07
N GLY A 214 -3.55 14.30 11.79
CA GLY A 214 -3.53 12.88 11.35
C GLY A 214 -2.18 12.21 11.63
N THR A 215 -2.19 10.88 11.67
CA THR A 215 -1.00 10.07 12.01
C THR A 215 -0.67 9.11 10.87
N ALA A 216 0.62 8.97 10.55
CA ALA A 216 1.08 7.97 9.59
C ALA A 216 2.11 7.02 10.21
N ALA A 217 2.01 5.74 9.84
CA ALA A 217 3.09 4.78 10.04
C ALA A 217 3.48 4.15 8.72
N VAL A 218 4.77 4.21 8.41
CA VAL A 218 5.31 3.89 7.09
C VAL A 218 6.50 2.98 7.22
N VAL A 219 6.51 1.89 6.45
CA VAL A 219 7.68 1.02 6.33
C VAL A 219 8.55 1.57 5.19
N LEU A 220 9.79 1.93 5.50
CA LEU A 220 10.71 2.53 4.55
C LEU A 220 12.09 1.87 4.65
N PRO A 221 12.84 1.80 3.55
CA PRO A 221 14.23 1.36 3.62
C PRO A 221 15.13 2.46 4.20
N ASP A 222 16.21 2.08 4.84
CA ASP A 222 17.15 2.95 5.55
C ASP A 222 17.66 4.13 4.71
N ASN A 223 17.82 3.95 3.39
CA ASN A 223 18.36 5.00 2.51
C ASN A 223 17.53 6.30 2.53
N VAL A 224 16.22 6.20 2.80
CA VAL A 224 15.34 7.38 2.93
C VAL A 224 15.82 8.31 4.06
N LEU A 225 16.43 7.78 5.10
CA LEU A 225 16.95 8.54 6.23
C LEU A 225 18.27 9.27 5.93
N PHE A 226 19.02 8.79 4.93
CA PHE A 226 20.40 9.26 4.70
C PHE A 226 20.62 9.90 3.33
N GLU A 227 19.67 9.78 2.38
CA GLU A 227 19.80 10.35 1.05
C GLU A 227 19.92 11.89 1.10
N GLY A 228 20.94 12.43 0.43
CA GLY A 228 21.16 13.87 0.33
C GLY A 228 20.23 14.58 -0.68
N GLY A 229 20.44 15.85 -0.93
CA GLY A 229 19.69 16.62 -1.93
C GLY A 229 18.19 16.66 -1.65
N SER A 230 17.37 16.13 -2.58
CA SER A 230 15.90 16.11 -2.42
C SER A 230 15.48 15.39 -1.13
N GLY A 231 16.18 14.32 -0.74
CA GLY A 231 15.89 13.58 0.50
C GLY A 231 16.10 14.44 1.74
N GLU A 232 17.18 15.22 1.79
CA GLU A 232 17.45 16.16 2.88
C GLU A 232 16.37 17.25 2.96
N THR A 233 15.98 17.83 1.82
CA THR A 233 14.94 18.86 1.74
C THR A 233 13.60 18.33 2.25
N ILE A 234 13.21 17.12 1.86
CA ILE A 234 11.96 16.47 2.30
C ILE A 234 12.00 16.22 3.80
N ARG A 235 13.09 15.64 4.34
CA ARG A 235 13.23 15.40 5.78
C ARG A 235 13.19 16.68 6.61
N LYS A 236 13.87 17.73 6.20
CA LYS A 236 13.79 19.06 6.87
C LYS A 236 12.36 19.59 6.92
N ASN A 237 11.63 19.46 5.82
CA ASN A 237 10.23 19.89 5.79
C ASN A 237 9.34 19.03 6.71
N LEU A 238 9.52 17.72 6.73
CA LEU A 238 8.78 16.83 7.63
C LEU A 238 9.03 17.20 9.09
N LEU A 239 10.28 17.38 9.50
CA LEU A 239 10.63 17.74 10.88
C LEU A 239 10.09 19.12 11.29
N ASN A 240 9.88 20.03 10.34
CA ASN A 240 9.31 21.35 10.60
C ASN A 240 7.77 21.36 10.64
N SER A 241 7.10 20.36 10.06
CA SER A 241 5.65 20.37 9.87
C SER A 241 4.93 19.15 10.48
N CYS A 242 5.68 18.15 10.92
CA CYS A 242 5.15 16.94 11.52
C CYS A 242 5.94 16.62 12.80
N ASP A 243 5.29 15.93 13.74
CA ASP A 243 5.95 15.33 14.89
C ASP A 243 6.46 13.93 14.50
N LEU A 244 7.78 13.75 14.48
CA LEU A 244 8.39 12.45 14.25
C LEU A 244 8.49 11.69 15.57
N HIS A 245 7.42 11.02 15.94
CA HIS A 245 7.26 10.37 17.23
C HIS A 245 8.16 9.12 17.43
N THR A 246 8.23 8.24 16.41
CA THR A 246 8.91 6.94 16.55
C THR A 246 9.65 6.54 15.29
N ILE A 247 10.89 6.09 15.45
CA ILE A 247 11.65 5.37 14.42
C ILE A 247 11.99 3.99 14.96
N LEU A 248 11.47 2.94 14.32
CA LEU A 248 11.82 1.55 14.62
C LEU A 248 12.71 1.00 13.50
N ARG A 249 13.96 0.69 13.83
CA ARG A 249 14.87 0.04 12.89
C ARG A 249 14.79 -1.47 13.04
N LEU A 250 14.39 -2.14 11.97
CA LEU A 250 14.38 -3.59 11.90
C LEU A 250 15.73 -4.09 11.40
N GLN A 251 16.27 -5.12 12.07
CA GLN A 251 17.48 -5.79 11.57
C GLN A 251 17.12 -6.62 10.33
N ALA A 252 17.95 -6.51 9.27
CA ALA A 252 17.85 -7.44 8.16
C ALA A 252 18.27 -8.83 8.67
N TYR A 253 17.35 -9.77 8.77
CA TYR A 253 17.70 -11.17 8.95
C TYR A 253 18.35 -11.63 7.66
N SER A 254 19.67 -11.87 7.69
CA SER A 254 20.30 -12.72 6.70
C SER A 254 19.73 -14.13 6.92
N ILE A 255 18.86 -14.56 6.02
CA ILE A 255 18.56 -16.00 5.92
C ILE A 255 19.86 -16.62 5.39
N ASP A 256 20.68 -17.13 6.30
CA ASP A 256 21.79 -17.99 5.94
C ASP A 256 21.20 -19.15 5.12
N ARG A 257 21.60 -19.19 3.86
CA ARG A 257 21.31 -20.30 2.97
C ARG A 257 22.17 -21.46 3.43
N GLY A 258 21.60 -22.36 4.25
CA GLY A 258 22.14 -23.68 4.44
C GLY A 258 21.81 -24.57 3.24
#